data_e30efa429d3027e0d9227862ab21d3ab
#
_entry.id   e30efa429d3027e0d9227862ab21d3ab
#
_cell.length_a   1.000
_cell.length_b   1.000
_cell.length_c   1.000
_cell.angle_alpha   90.00
_cell.angle_beta   90.00
_cell.angle_gamma   90.00
#
_symmetry.space_group_name_H-M   'P 1'
#
loop_
_entity.id
_entity.type
_entity.pdbx_description
1 polymer ?
#
loop_
_entity_poly.entity_id
_entity_poly.type
_entity_poly.pdbx_seq_one_letter_code
_entity_poly.pdbx_strand_id
1 'polypeptide(L)'
;MDKKQTLSKTQYIALLGILLAFVILFQVFGSYIRIGATNFSFVLVPIVLGGVLLGAKAGLFLGFAFSTVVAVMGFAGADGFTNVLLNNAPVGTLLTIYLKGCFAGLIPALVYKAIAVKNKTVAIIISALLAPVINTGLFIICMLFLSDVLKANFVADGTTVIYFLVIVCAGVNFLVELAINVVLAPALKRVVDAVRKVK
;
A
#
# COMPACT_ATOMS: atom_id res chain seq x y z
N MET A 1 -31.81 1.70 16.60
CA MET A 1 -31.00 0.67 15.91
C MET A 1 -30.90 1.08 14.44
N ASP A 2 -29.78 1.75 14.08
CA ASP A 2 -29.56 2.13 12.68
C ASP A 2 -29.42 0.86 11.84
N LYS A 3 -30.35 0.63 10.91
CA LYS A 3 -30.21 -0.40 9.89
C LYS A 3 -28.88 -0.18 9.19
N LYS A 4 -27.94 -1.10 9.32
CA LYS A 4 -26.73 -1.17 8.49
C LYS A 4 -27.17 -1.17 7.02
N GLN A 5 -27.20 0.01 6.40
CA GLN A 5 -27.47 0.11 4.96
C GLN A 5 -26.25 -0.48 4.24
N THR A 6 -26.44 -1.66 3.67
CA THR A 6 -25.44 -2.32 2.85
C THR A 6 -25.51 -1.76 1.42
N LEU A 7 -24.35 -1.50 0.81
CA LEU A 7 -24.27 -1.15 -0.61
C LEU A 7 -24.99 -2.22 -1.46
N SER A 8 -25.69 -1.82 -2.51
CA SER A 8 -26.19 -2.78 -3.48
C SER A 8 -25.01 -3.50 -4.15
N LYS A 9 -25.22 -4.70 -4.64
CA LYS A 9 -24.16 -5.48 -5.31
C LYS A 9 -23.52 -4.70 -6.47
N THR A 10 -24.35 -3.96 -7.23
CA THR A 10 -23.92 -3.12 -8.34
C THR A 10 -23.04 -1.95 -7.86
N GLN A 11 -23.45 -1.25 -6.79
CA GLN A 11 -22.67 -0.16 -6.20
C GLN A 11 -21.33 -0.65 -5.64
N TYR A 12 -21.31 -1.83 -5.01
CA TYR A 12 -20.10 -2.45 -4.51
C TYR A 12 -19.10 -2.72 -5.65
N ILE A 13 -19.57 -3.35 -6.74
CA ILE A 13 -18.73 -3.69 -7.88
C ILE A 13 -18.23 -2.42 -8.59
N ALA A 14 -19.09 -1.41 -8.78
CA ALA A 14 -18.73 -0.16 -9.41
C ALA A 14 -17.65 0.59 -8.61
N LEU A 15 -17.82 0.73 -7.29
CA LEU A 15 -16.84 1.36 -6.42
C LEU A 15 -15.51 0.59 -6.39
N LEU A 16 -15.56 -0.73 -6.32
CA LEU A 16 -14.36 -1.56 -6.35
C LEU A 16 -13.60 -1.39 -7.67
N GLY A 17 -14.31 -1.35 -8.80
CA GLY A 17 -13.74 -1.11 -10.13
C GLY A 17 -13.07 0.27 -10.25
N ILE A 18 -13.72 1.33 -9.76
CA ILE A 18 -13.14 2.68 -9.74
C ILE A 18 -11.88 2.72 -8.87
N LEU A 19 -11.91 2.12 -7.68
CA LEU A 19 -10.74 2.09 -6.80
C LEU A 19 -9.61 1.25 -7.37
N LEU A 20 -9.93 0.14 -8.05
CA LEU A 20 -8.95 -0.67 -8.76
C LEU A 20 -8.27 0.13 -9.89
N ALA A 21 -9.03 0.90 -10.66
CA ALA A 21 -8.48 1.79 -11.68
C ALA A 21 -7.52 2.82 -11.08
N PHE A 22 -7.87 3.45 -9.94
CA PHE A 22 -6.96 4.35 -9.24
C PHE A 22 -5.70 3.66 -8.71
N VAL A 23 -5.81 2.43 -8.20
CA VAL A 23 -4.65 1.64 -7.77
C VAL A 23 -3.69 1.42 -8.93
N ILE A 24 -4.19 0.99 -10.09
CA ILE A 24 -3.36 0.76 -11.29
C ILE A 24 -2.74 2.08 -11.76
N LEU A 25 -3.54 3.13 -11.93
CA LEU A 25 -3.07 4.43 -12.39
C LEU A 25 -1.99 5.01 -11.47
N PHE A 26 -2.24 5.06 -10.16
CA PHE A 26 -1.30 5.64 -9.20
C PHE A 26 -0.02 4.80 -9.07
N GLN A 27 -0.10 3.49 -9.23
CA GLN A 27 1.10 2.66 -9.23
C GLN A 27 1.91 2.86 -10.51
N VAL A 28 1.29 2.87 -11.68
CA VAL A 28 1.99 3.08 -12.95
C VAL A 28 2.62 4.47 -12.99
N PHE A 29 1.86 5.53 -12.71
CA PHE A 29 2.42 6.90 -12.70
C PHE A 29 3.46 7.09 -11.61
N GLY A 30 3.23 6.55 -10.42
CA GLY A 30 4.16 6.62 -9.29
C GLY A 30 5.52 5.97 -9.61
N SER A 31 5.53 4.93 -10.42
CA SER A 31 6.76 4.25 -10.82
C SER A 31 7.71 5.11 -11.65
N TYR A 32 7.23 6.19 -12.25
CA TYR A 32 8.06 7.17 -12.96
C TYR A 32 8.65 8.23 -12.02
N ILE A 33 8.13 8.35 -10.79
CA ILE A 33 8.62 9.29 -9.79
C ILE A 33 9.52 8.53 -8.83
N ARG A 34 10.84 8.76 -8.93
CA ARG A 34 11.83 8.09 -8.08
C ARG A 34 12.28 8.99 -6.95
N ILE A 35 12.29 8.45 -5.74
CA ILE A 35 12.85 9.09 -4.55
C ILE A 35 13.77 8.07 -3.88
N GLY A 36 15.08 8.31 -3.99
CA GLY A 36 16.09 7.35 -3.55
C GLY A 36 16.13 6.10 -4.45
N ALA A 37 16.23 4.91 -3.85
CA ALA A 37 16.28 3.64 -4.57
C ALA A 37 14.91 3.08 -4.94
N THR A 38 13.82 3.64 -4.41
CA THR A 38 12.44 3.14 -4.59
C THR A 38 11.55 4.16 -5.29
N ASN A 39 10.44 3.67 -5.87
CA ASN A 39 9.46 4.48 -6.55
C ASN A 39 8.43 5.03 -5.55
N PHE A 40 8.00 6.27 -5.79
CA PHE A 40 6.97 6.94 -5.00
C PHE A 40 5.57 6.57 -5.51
N SER A 41 4.59 6.40 -4.60
CA SER A 41 3.24 6.03 -5.00
C SER A 41 2.15 6.57 -4.07
N PHE A 42 1.07 7.09 -4.66
CA PHE A 42 -0.17 7.45 -3.95
C PHE A 42 -1.12 6.27 -3.74
N VAL A 43 -0.68 5.06 -4.12
CA VAL A 43 -1.55 3.89 -4.24
C VAL A 43 -2.19 3.44 -2.92
N LEU A 44 -1.56 3.72 -1.78
CA LEU A 44 -2.11 3.33 -0.48
C LEU A 44 -3.43 4.04 -0.16
N VAL A 45 -3.65 5.25 -0.68
CA VAL A 45 -4.88 6.03 -0.48
C VAL A 45 -6.13 5.29 -1.00
N PRO A 46 -6.23 4.88 -2.28
CA PRO A 46 -7.37 4.10 -2.76
C PRO A 46 -7.46 2.71 -2.13
N ILE A 47 -6.36 2.09 -1.73
CA ILE A 47 -6.37 0.80 -1.03
C ILE A 47 -7.05 0.94 0.34
N VAL A 48 -6.64 1.95 1.14
CA VAL A 48 -7.27 2.25 2.44
C VAL A 48 -8.74 2.59 2.27
N LEU A 49 -9.07 3.45 1.28
CA LEU A 49 -10.45 3.82 1.01
C LEU A 49 -11.33 2.60 0.68
N GLY A 50 -10.81 1.68 -0.14
CA GLY A 50 -11.50 0.43 -0.46
C GLY A 50 -11.71 -0.46 0.77
N GLY A 51 -10.67 -0.60 1.61
CA GLY A 51 -10.76 -1.34 2.86
C GLY A 51 -11.79 -0.76 3.84
N VAL A 52 -11.84 0.58 3.95
CA VAL A 52 -12.77 1.31 4.83
C VAL A 52 -14.22 1.27 4.32
N LEU A 53 -14.44 1.44 3.01
CA LEU A 53 -15.77 1.50 2.42
C LEU A 53 -16.37 0.12 2.16
N LEU A 54 -15.58 -0.79 1.60
CA LEU A 54 -16.01 -2.07 1.06
C LEU A 54 -15.62 -3.26 1.95
N GLY A 55 -14.77 -3.01 2.95
CA GLY A 55 -14.35 -4.00 3.93
C GLY A 55 -13.02 -4.69 3.63
N ALA A 56 -12.59 -5.55 4.57
CA ALA A 56 -11.26 -6.15 4.57
C ALA A 56 -10.94 -7.00 3.32
N LYS A 57 -11.93 -7.69 2.76
CA LYS A 57 -11.75 -8.46 1.51
C LYS A 57 -11.43 -7.56 0.32
N ALA A 58 -12.07 -6.38 0.24
CA ALA A 58 -11.79 -5.40 -0.81
C ALA A 58 -10.40 -4.77 -0.61
N GLY A 59 -10.03 -4.43 0.63
CA GLY A 59 -8.67 -3.95 0.94
C GLY A 59 -7.59 -4.96 0.54
N LEU A 60 -7.78 -6.23 0.90
CA LEU A 60 -6.88 -7.32 0.51
C LEU A 60 -6.77 -7.45 -1.03
N PHE A 61 -7.91 -7.42 -1.74
CA PHE A 61 -7.96 -7.52 -3.19
C PHE A 61 -7.23 -6.34 -3.86
N LEU A 62 -7.46 -5.11 -3.41
CA LEU A 62 -6.79 -3.92 -3.94
C LEU A 62 -5.27 -3.94 -3.64
N GLY A 63 -4.88 -4.43 -2.46
CA GLY A 63 -3.48 -4.65 -2.10
C GLY A 63 -2.82 -5.74 -2.96
N PHE A 64 -3.54 -6.80 -3.29
CA PHE A 64 -3.09 -7.83 -4.22
C PHE A 64 -2.92 -7.27 -5.64
N ALA A 65 -3.90 -6.49 -6.13
CA ALA A 65 -3.83 -5.84 -7.43
C ALA A 65 -2.62 -4.87 -7.52
N PHE A 66 -2.40 -4.06 -6.48
CA PHE A 66 -1.20 -3.23 -6.34
C PHE A 66 0.08 -4.06 -6.48
N SER A 67 0.18 -5.15 -5.73
CA SER A 67 1.33 -6.06 -5.75
C SER A 67 1.57 -6.65 -7.15
N THR A 68 0.49 -7.01 -7.84
CA THR A 68 0.56 -7.54 -9.20
C THR A 68 1.12 -6.50 -10.17
N VAL A 69 0.69 -5.23 -10.08
CA VAL A 69 1.25 -4.16 -10.92
C VAL A 69 2.73 -3.96 -10.64
N VAL A 70 3.14 -3.94 -9.35
CA VAL A 70 4.58 -3.85 -8.98
C VAL A 70 5.38 -5.00 -9.57
N ALA A 71 4.89 -6.23 -9.47
CA ALA A 71 5.57 -7.41 -10.02
C ALA A 71 5.69 -7.32 -11.55
N VAL A 72 4.62 -6.96 -12.25
CA VAL A 72 4.63 -6.79 -13.72
C VAL A 72 5.63 -5.71 -14.14
N MET A 73 5.66 -4.56 -13.47
CA MET A 73 6.61 -3.49 -13.76
C MET A 73 8.06 -3.88 -13.46
N GLY A 74 8.28 -4.68 -12.41
CA GLY A 74 9.58 -5.26 -12.09
C GLY A 74 10.06 -6.21 -13.19
N PHE A 75 9.22 -7.14 -13.65
CA PHE A 75 9.56 -8.05 -14.77
C PHE A 75 9.77 -7.30 -16.08
N ALA A 76 8.99 -6.25 -16.33
CA ALA A 76 9.14 -5.42 -17.53
C ALA A 76 10.38 -4.50 -17.50
N GLY A 77 11.12 -4.45 -16.38
CA GLY A 77 12.29 -3.57 -16.24
C GLY A 77 11.95 -2.08 -16.00
N ALA A 78 10.68 -1.74 -15.85
CA ALA A 78 10.24 -0.37 -15.58
C ALA A 78 10.61 0.09 -14.16
N ASP A 79 10.67 -0.84 -13.20
CA ASP A 79 11.23 -0.65 -11.88
C ASP A 79 12.57 -1.41 -11.75
N GLY A 80 13.67 -0.68 -11.89
CA GLY A 80 15.02 -1.25 -11.91
C GLY A 80 15.42 -1.93 -10.60
N PHE A 81 15.01 -1.40 -9.45
CA PHE A 81 15.28 -2.01 -8.16
C PHE A 81 14.58 -3.39 -8.05
N THR A 82 13.29 -3.43 -8.32
CA THR A 82 12.52 -4.66 -8.31
C THR A 82 12.99 -5.64 -9.39
N ASN A 83 13.41 -5.15 -10.56
CA ASN A 83 13.93 -5.98 -11.64
C ASN A 83 15.20 -6.74 -11.24
N VAL A 84 16.17 -6.05 -10.64
CA VAL A 84 17.41 -6.70 -10.16
C VAL A 84 17.10 -7.75 -9.08
N LEU A 85 16.18 -7.46 -8.15
CA LEU A 85 15.78 -8.41 -7.13
C LEU A 85 15.06 -9.63 -7.72
N LEU A 86 14.19 -9.45 -8.70
CA LEU A 86 13.49 -10.55 -9.38
C LEU A 86 14.45 -11.46 -10.14
N ASN A 87 15.50 -10.89 -10.75
CA ASN A 87 16.50 -11.67 -11.47
C ASN A 87 17.42 -12.48 -10.55
N ASN A 88 17.70 -12.00 -9.33
CA ASN A 88 18.62 -12.64 -8.39
C ASN A 88 17.90 -13.51 -7.33
N ALA A 89 16.68 -13.14 -6.92
CA ALA A 89 15.91 -13.83 -5.90
C ALA A 89 14.40 -13.75 -6.18
N PRO A 90 13.89 -14.38 -7.25
CA PRO A 90 12.51 -14.20 -7.73
C PRO A 90 11.47 -14.56 -6.66
N VAL A 91 11.62 -15.70 -6.00
CA VAL A 91 10.65 -16.18 -5.01
C VAL A 91 10.57 -15.24 -3.79
N GLY A 92 11.72 -14.88 -3.22
CA GLY A 92 11.76 -13.97 -2.06
C GLY A 92 11.23 -12.58 -2.40
N THR A 93 11.53 -12.07 -3.59
CA THR A 93 11.04 -10.78 -4.08
C THR A 93 9.52 -10.79 -4.27
N LEU A 94 8.97 -11.82 -4.93
CA LEU A 94 7.52 -11.96 -5.10
C LEU A 94 6.80 -12.08 -3.76
N LEU A 95 7.32 -12.91 -2.84
CA LEU A 95 6.76 -13.01 -1.49
C LEU A 95 6.73 -11.65 -0.81
N THR A 96 7.81 -10.87 -0.87
CA THR A 96 7.87 -9.53 -0.30
C THR A 96 6.81 -8.60 -0.91
N ILE A 97 6.72 -8.57 -2.25
CA ILE A 97 5.77 -7.72 -2.97
C ILE A 97 4.34 -8.04 -2.55
N TYR A 98 3.96 -9.32 -2.54
CA TYR A 98 2.59 -9.71 -2.21
C TYR A 98 2.28 -9.59 -0.72
N LEU A 99 3.20 -9.95 0.16
CA LEU A 99 2.99 -9.80 1.60
C LEU A 99 2.78 -8.34 1.97
N LYS A 100 3.69 -7.44 1.59
CA LYS A 100 3.57 -6.02 1.96
C LYS A 100 2.28 -5.39 1.42
N GLY A 101 1.92 -5.63 0.16
CA GLY A 101 0.76 -5.00 -0.45
C GLY A 101 -0.56 -5.57 0.06
N CYS A 102 -0.69 -6.90 0.16
CA CYS A 102 -1.88 -7.55 0.70
C CYS A 102 -2.16 -7.13 2.14
N PHE A 103 -1.14 -7.12 3.00
CA PHE A 103 -1.32 -6.74 4.40
C PHE A 103 -1.50 -5.24 4.59
N ALA A 104 -0.91 -4.39 3.73
CA ALA A 104 -1.19 -2.95 3.72
C ALA A 104 -2.64 -2.63 3.37
N GLY A 105 -3.34 -3.49 2.64
CA GLY A 105 -4.77 -3.36 2.40
C GLY A 105 -5.65 -4.03 3.45
N LEU A 106 -5.23 -5.19 3.96
CA LEU A 106 -6.02 -6.01 4.89
C LEU A 106 -6.03 -5.43 6.32
N ILE A 107 -4.84 -5.16 6.89
CA ILE A 107 -4.70 -4.79 8.31
C ILE A 107 -5.38 -3.46 8.61
N PRO A 108 -5.18 -2.36 7.83
CA PRO A 108 -5.89 -1.11 8.06
C PRO A 108 -7.42 -1.26 8.02
N ALA A 109 -7.95 -2.11 7.13
CA ALA A 109 -9.38 -2.37 7.03
C ALA A 109 -9.94 -3.12 8.25
N LEU A 110 -9.19 -4.07 8.79
CA LEU A 110 -9.55 -4.77 10.03
C LEU A 110 -9.52 -3.83 11.24
N VAL A 111 -8.47 -3.01 11.34
CA VAL A 111 -8.34 -2.00 12.41
C VAL A 111 -9.45 -0.96 12.32
N TYR A 112 -9.77 -0.49 11.10
CA TYR A 112 -10.93 0.38 10.89
C TYR A 112 -12.21 -0.25 11.45
N LYS A 113 -12.49 -1.51 11.10
CA LYS A 113 -13.69 -2.21 11.58
C LYS A 113 -13.76 -2.29 13.10
N ALA A 114 -12.63 -2.51 13.76
CA ALA A 114 -12.55 -2.60 15.23
C ALA A 114 -12.78 -1.25 15.92
N ILE A 115 -12.19 -0.16 15.39
CA ILE A 115 -12.23 1.17 16.02
C ILE A 115 -13.49 1.95 15.65
N ALA A 116 -14.04 1.77 14.44
CA ALA A 116 -15.16 2.54 13.90
C ALA A 116 -16.45 2.39 14.72
N VAL A 117 -16.56 1.35 15.56
CA VAL A 117 -17.66 1.16 16.50
C VAL A 117 -17.70 2.30 17.52
N LYS A 118 -16.53 2.78 17.97
CA LYS A 118 -16.38 3.86 18.95
C LYS A 118 -16.29 5.22 18.28
N ASN A 119 -15.41 5.37 17.31
CA ASN A 119 -15.17 6.65 16.62
C ASN A 119 -14.73 6.44 15.17
N LYS A 120 -15.61 6.76 14.21
CA LYS A 120 -15.35 6.60 12.78
C LYS A 120 -14.19 7.48 12.27
N THR A 121 -14.07 8.71 12.78
CA THR A 121 -13.01 9.65 12.37
C THR A 121 -11.64 9.14 12.79
N VAL A 122 -11.51 8.75 14.05
CA VAL A 122 -10.27 8.16 14.59
C VAL A 122 -9.91 6.88 13.83
N ALA A 123 -10.90 6.04 13.54
CA ALA A 123 -10.69 4.81 12.80
C ALA A 123 -10.11 5.07 11.39
N ILE A 124 -10.61 6.08 10.67
CA ILE A 124 -10.09 6.45 9.33
C ILE A 124 -8.65 6.95 9.43
N ILE A 125 -8.37 7.84 10.39
CA ILE A 125 -7.02 8.41 10.58
C ILE A 125 -6.02 7.29 10.89
N ILE A 126 -6.33 6.42 11.86
CA ILE A 126 -5.46 5.32 12.25
C ILE A 126 -5.24 4.37 11.07
N SER A 127 -6.29 4.05 10.29
CA SER A 127 -6.16 3.18 9.12
C SER A 127 -5.28 3.81 8.03
N ALA A 128 -5.41 5.11 7.80
CA ALA A 128 -4.61 5.84 6.83
C ALA A 128 -3.12 5.88 7.23
N LEU A 129 -2.83 6.04 8.53
CA LEU A 129 -1.47 5.99 9.07
C LEU A 129 -0.88 4.59 9.02
N LEU A 130 -1.69 3.57 9.29
CA LEU A 130 -1.23 2.20 9.42
C LEU A 130 -0.82 1.58 8.07
N ALA A 131 -1.45 1.99 6.95
CA ALA A 131 -1.16 1.43 5.65
C ALA A 131 0.32 1.61 5.22
N PRO A 132 0.91 2.81 5.23
CA PRO A 132 2.33 2.99 4.92
C PRO A 132 3.24 2.30 5.95
N VAL A 133 2.87 2.28 7.24
CA VAL A 133 3.65 1.57 8.28
C VAL A 133 3.74 0.08 7.98
N ILE A 134 2.63 -0.56 7.63
CA ILE A 134 2.59 -1.99 7.28
C ILE A 134 3.33 -2.25 5.97
N ASN A 135 3.08 -1.42 4.93
CA ASN A 135 3.73 -1.59 3.63
C ASN A 135 5.26 -1.51 3.75
N THR A 136 5.77 -0.47 4.40
CA THR A 136 7.21 -0.24 4.54
C THR A 136 7.84 -1.17 5.58
N GLY A 137 7.15 -1.41 6.69
CA GLY A 137 7.65 -2.32 7.74
C GLY A 137 7.84 -3.75 7.21
N LEU A 138 6.84 -4.29 6.50
CA LEU A 138 6.96 -5.61 5.88
C LEU A 138 8.00 -5.63 4.76
N PHE A 139 8.13 -4.55 3.98
CA PHE A 139 9.19 -4.42 3.00
C PHE A 139 10.56 -4.57 3.66
N ILE A 140 10.85 -3.81 4.72
CA ILE A 140 12.14 -3.87 5.43
C ILE A 140 12.37 -5.27 5.99
N ILE A 141 11.39 -5.84 6.71
CA ILE A 141 11.51 -7.16 7.33
C ILE A 141 11.81 -8.23 6.28
N CYS A 142 11.06 -8.27 5.19
CA CYS A 142 11.25 -9.27 4.14
C CYS A 142 12.58 -9.07 3.39
N MET A 143 13.00 -7.82 3.14
CA MET A 143 14.26 -7.51 2.48
C MET A 143 15.49 -7.89 3.32
N LEU A 144 15.39 -7.96 4.64
CA LEU A 144 16.47 -8.47 5.48
C LEU A 144 16.78 -9.96 5.18
N PHE A 145 15.79 -10.75 4.77
CA PHE A 145 16.03 -12.14 4.32
C PHE A 145 16.72 -12.21 2.95
N LEU A 146 16.76 -11.10 2.20
CA LEU A 146 17.45 -10.98 0.92
C LEU A 146 18.74 -10.15 1.03
N SER A 147 19.32 -10.09 2.24
CA SER A 147 20.48 -9.25 2.55
C SER A 147 21.70 -9.50 1.66
N ASP A 148 21.93 -10.75 1.25
CA ASP A 148 23.07 -11.08 0.38
C ASP A 148 22.89 -10.52 -1.04
N VAL A 149 21.69 -10.58 -1.58
CA VAL A 149 21.36 -9.98 -2.88
C VAL A 149 21.47 -8.46 -2.81
N LEU A 150 21.02 -7.86 -1.70
CA LEU A 150 21.13 -6.40 -1.50
C LEU A 150 22.59 -5.96 -1.41
N LYS A 151 23.43 -6.68 -0.66
CA LYS A 151 24.88 -6.40 -0.58
C LYS A 151 25.57 -6.51 -1.92
N ALA A 152 25.23 -7.54 -2.69
CA ALA A 152 25.86 -7.78 -3.98
C ALA A 152 25.53 -6.73 -5.04
N ASN A 153 24.35 -6.08 -4.95
CA ASN A 153 23.85 -5.24 -6.05
C ASN A 153 23.61 -3.76 -5.68
N PHE A 154 23.43 -3.42 -4.39
CA PHE A 154 22.93 -2.09 -4.01
C PHE A 154 23.65 -1.44 -2.83
N VAL A 155 24.21 -2.23 -1.92
CA VAL A 155 24.81 -1.71 -0.69
C VAL A 155 26.25 -1.36 -0.95
N ALA A 156 26.62 -0.08 -0.77
CA ALA A 156 28.00 0.37 -0.95
C ALA A 156 28.91 -0.17 0.16
N ASP A 157 30.19 -0.37 -0.16
CA ASP A 157 31.22 -0.79 0.79
C ASP A 157 31.26 0.13 2.02
N GLY A 158 31.32 -0.47 3.19
CA GLY A 158 31.32 0.25 4.46
C GLY A 158 29.94 0.65 4.98
N THR A 159 28.84 0.36 4.25
CA THR A 159 27.47 0.59 4.73
C THR A 159 26.79 -0.71 5.16
N THR A 160 25.74 -0.60 5.99
CA THR A 160 24.97 -1.76 6.42
C THR A 160 23.68 -1.91 5.61
N VAL A 161 23.20 -3.15 5.45
CA VAL A 161 21.90 -3.43 4.80
C VAL A 161 20.76 -2.70 5.50
N ILE A 162 20.80 -2.60 6.83
CA ILE A 162 19.77 -1.89 7.61
C ILE A 162 19.77 -0.40 7.25
N TYR A 163 20.93 0.24 7.19
CA TYR A 163 21.05 1.63 6.78
C TYR A 163 20.48 1.84 5.37
N PHE A 164 20.85 0.98 4.42
CA PHE A 164 20.35 1.04 3.06
C PHE A 164 18.82 0.91 3.03
N LEU A 165 18.23 -0.07 3.71
CA LEU A 165 16.78 -0.29 3.72
C LEU A 165 16.01 0.84 4.40
N VAL A 166 16.49 1.30 5.57
CA VAL A 166 15.77 2.30 6.37
C VAL A 166 15.96 3.71 5.85
N ILE A 167 17.17 4.08 5.42
CA ILE A 167 17.47 5.45 5.00
C ILE A 167 17.34 5.62 3.49
N VAL A 168 17.93 4.73 2.69
CA VAL A 168 17.98 4.91 1.23
C VAL A 168 16.69 4.44 0.56
N CYS A 169 16.14 3.29 0.96
CA CYS A 169 14.92 2.76 0.35
C CYS A 169 13.63 3.33 0.98
N ALA A 170 13.51 3.25 2.31
CA ALA A 170 12.29 3.60 3.02
C ALA A 170 12.24 5.10 3.38
N GLY A 171 13.34 5.69 3.82
CA GLY A 171 13.43 7.00 4.48
C GLY A 171 12.47 8.07 3.96
N VAL A 172 12.83 8.77 2.90
CA VAL A 172 12.00 9.85 2.34
C VAL A 172 10.68 9.33 1.80
N ASN A 173 10.69 8.15 1.13
CA ASN A 173 9.50 7.56 0.55
C ASN A 173 8.42 7.28 1.60
N PHE A 174 8.80 6.65 2.72
CA PHE A 174 7.89 6.40 3.84
C PHE A 174 7.32 7.70 4.43
N LEU A 175 8.17 8.70 4.67
CA LEU A 175 7.73 9.98 5.25
C LEU A 175 6.72 10.69 4.32
N VAL A 176 6.96 10.68 3.02
CA VAL A 176 6.08 11.30 2.04
C VAL A 176 4.76 10.52 1.93
N GLU A 177 4.79 9.18 1.84
CA GLU A 177 3.57 8.35 1.85
C GLU A 177 2.76 8.55 3.13
N LEU A 178 3.42 8.62 4.29
CA LEU A 178 2.79 8.87 5.57
C LEU A 178 2.12 10.26 5.58
N ALA A 179 2.86 11.31 5.19
CA ALA A 179 2.34 12.68 5.13
C ALA A 179 1.11 12.79 4.22
N ILE A 180 1.15 12.17 3.04
CA ILE A 180 0.02 12.16 2.10
C ILE A 180 -1.19 11.46 2.69
N ASN A 181 -1.02 10.29 3.29
CA ASN A 181 -2.12 9.58 3.91
C ASN A 181 -2.75 10.37 5.08
N VAL A 182 -1.94 11.09 5.86
CA VAL A 182 -2.42 11.99 6.92
C VAL A 182 -3.19 13.17 6.35
N VAL A 183 -2.60 13.87 5.38
CA VAL A 183 -3.21 15.06 4.75
C VAL A 183 -4.52 14.69 4.02
N LEU A 184 -4.58 13.51 3.41
CA LEU A 184 -5.78 13.04 2.72
C LEU A 184 -6.79 12.35 3.65
N ALA A 185 -6.46 12.04 4.91
CA ALA A 185 -7.40 11.41 5.84
C ALA A 185 -8.73 12.19 6.03
N PRO A 186 -8.75 13.55 6.13
CA PRO A 186 -9.99 14.32 6.15
C PRO A 186 -10.81 14.19 4.84
N ALA A 187 -10.13 14.15 3.69
CA ALA A 187 -10.79 13.93 2.40
C ALA A 187 -11.37 12.52 2.31
N LEU A 188 -10.63 11.50 2.74
CA LEU A 188 -11.11 10.12 2.87
C LEU A 188 -12.38 10.06 3.72
N LYS A 189 -12.39 10.78 4.86
CA LYS A 189 -13.57 10.86 5.72
C LYS A 189 -14.77 11.43 4.98
N ARG A 190 -14.59 12.54 4.25
CA ARG A 190 -15.69 13.15 3.45
C ARG A 190 -16.23 12.19 2.41
N VAL A 191 -15.37 11.47 1.69
CA VAL A 191 -15.79 10.46 0.71
C VAL A 191 -16.56 9.33 1.39
N VAL A 192 -16.06 8.82 2.52
CA VAL A 192 -16.74 7.77 3.30
C VAL A 192 -18.11 8.24 3.76
N ASP A 193 -18.22 9.47 4.27
CA ASP A 193 -19.49 10.05 4.72
C ASP A 193 -20.45 10.28 3.55
N ALA A 194 -19.96 10.77 2.40
CA ALA A 194 -20.76 10.97 1.19
C ALA A 194 -21.34 9.65 0.64
N VAL A 195 -20.49 8.64 0.44
CA VAL A 195 -20.90 7.31 -0.02
C VAL A 195 -21.95 6.67 0.92
N ARG A 196 -21.85 6.95 2.22
CA ARG A 196 -22.80 6.44 3.22
C ARG A 196 -24.09 7.27 3.33
N LYS A 197 -24.11 8.52 2.84
CA LYS A 197 -25.30 9.38 2.81
C LYS A 197 -26.19 9.14 1.59
N VAL A 198 -25.63 8.65 0.47
CA VAL A 198 -26.36 8.34 -0.77
C VAL A 198 -27.18 7.03 -0.63
N LYS A 199 -27.38 6.60 0.59
CA LYS A 199 -28.12 5.37 0.96
C LYS A 199 -29.49 5.65 1.49
#